data_13f05147b737134ca75487df47eb7b52
#
_entry.id   13f05147b737134ca75487df47eb7b52
#
_cell.length_a   1.000
_cell.length_b   1.000
_cell.length_c   1.000
_cell.angle_alpha   90.00
_cell.angle_beta   90.00
_cell.angle_gamma   90.00
#
_symmetry.space_group_name_H-M   'P 1'
#
loop_
_entity.id
_entity.type
_entity.pdbx_description
1 polymer ?
#
loop_
_entity_poly.entity_id
_entity_poly.type
_entity_poly.pdbx_seq_one_letter_code
_entity_poly.pdbx_strand_id
1 'polypeptide(L)'
;STGAVTPLSLINMAMGRATFTGDPTNPIAPNCEITNANCTTPLMLQGVPVSLAWNVTDQDSWSDSNFRVNLDWTPNDDTLMYFSVTTGYRAGGYSLGVLDARNQNAGEGCVNTGFYINCLSPVSYDKETVMAFEIGYKGTLADGRGQVNASIYRYDYEGYQDQIDTYDTAQNRSVDTVTNAGDAVNQGFEIEVNWLLGDYLTVGGNYSYTDTEYSESYLVTERDDPSLPNSLFQYALNPDGSRVTTATGFAFNLDAYIRQVQGNPLKRIPKHKGVIYGTYDFPMESGTLSFNATVGYTGEYWSSAIQRELDRVPSRHRVDLSVNWKAASEKLVVRAFVDNLTDERVYRGFGTATESSNYRLTGERLYPRYWGIDVTRRFGG
;
A
#
# COMPACT_ATOMS: atom_id res chain seq x y z
N SER A 1 -0.36 -49.89 7.13
CA SER A 1 0.12 -48.68 6.43
C SER A 1 -0.26 -47.47 7.28
N THR A 2 0.71 -46.94 7.99
CA THR A 2 0.58 -45.68 8.71
C THR A 2 0.35 -44.57 7.68
N GLY A 3 -0.88 -44.09 7.52
CA GLY A 3 -1.22 -42.99 6.65
C GLY A 3 -0.57 -41.71 7.17
N ALA A 4 0.63 -41.44 6.72
CA ALA A 4 1.27 -40.15 6.99
C ALA A 4 0.43 -39.04 6.35
N VAL A 5 -0.08 -38.15 7.16
CA VAL A 5 -0.76 -36.94 6.69
C VAL A 5 0.27 -36.08 5.99
N THR A 6 0.18 -35.99 4.67
CA THR A 6 1.11 -35.17 3.88
C THR A 6 0.69 -33.68 3.97
N PRO A 7 1.60 -32.72 3.78
CA PRO A 7 1.26 -31.29 3.73
C PRO A 7 0.13 -30.99 2.75
N LEU A 8 0.04 -31.75 1.65
CA LEU A 8 -1.02 -31.60 0.65
C LEU A 8 -2.39 -32.04 1.18
N SER A 9 -2.43 -33.08 2.04
CA SER A 9 -3.68 -33.50 2.67
C SER A 9 -4.15 -32.48 3.71
N LEU A 10 -3.23 -31.83 4.44
CA LEU A 10 -3.57 -30.73 5.35
C LEU A 10 -4.13 -29.50 4.57
N ILE A 11 -3.56 -29.18 3.42
CA ILE A 11 -4.07 -28.09 2.57
C ILE A 11 -5.46 -28.44 2.00
N ASN A 12 -5.67 -29.69 1.59
CA ASN A 12 -6.97 -30.15 1.11
C ASN A 12 -8.02 -30.18 2.23
N MET A 13 -7.62 -30.48 3.46
CA MET A 13 -8.43 -30.37 4.66
C MET A 13 -8.83 -28.91 4.91
N ALA A 14 -7.87 -28.02 4.90
CA ALA A 14 -8.06 -26.60 5.07
C ALA A 14 -9.01 -25.98 4.02
N MET A 15 -9.11 -26.59 2.85
CA MET A 15 -10.03 -26.14 1.78
C MET A 15 -11.38 -26.91 1.79
N GLY A 16 -11.69 -27.70 2.81
CA GLY A 16 -12.94 -28.48 2.90
C GLY A 16 -13.08 -29.58 1.85
N ARG A 17 -11.96 -30.03 1.25
CA ARG A 17 -11.95 -30.98 0.12
C ARG A 17 -11.58 -32.41 0.50
N ALA A 18 -11.29 -32.67 1.77
CA ALA A 18 -10.96 -34.01 2.24
C ALA A 18 -11.99 -34.50 3.27
N THR A 19 -12.53 -35.65 3.04
CA THR A 19 -13.29 -36.41 4.02
C THR A 19 -12.35 -37.28 4.85
N PHE A 20 -12.52 -37.24 6.15
CA PHE A 20 -11.74 -38.08 7.06
C PHE A 20 -12.47 -39.38 7.32
N THR A 21 -11.87 -40.48 6.92
CA THR A 21 -12.28 -41.82 7.34
C THR A 21 -11.29 -42.27 8.43
N GLY A 22 -11.66 -42.14 9.70
CA GLY A 22 -10.75 -42.46 10.80
C GLY A 22 -10.97 -43.87 11.36
N ASP A 23 -9.87 -44.50 11.71
CA ASP A 23 -9.77 -45.63 12.62
C ASP A 23 -9.74 -45.06 14.05
N PRO A 24 -10.43 -45.63 15.07
CA PRO A 24 -10.36 -45.16 16.44
C PRO A 24 -8.95 -45.18 17.05
N THR A 25 -8.00 -45.88 16.45
CA THR A 25 -6.56 -45.82 16.76
C THR A 25 -5.82 -44.79 15.91
N ASN A 26 -6.48 -44.22 14.91
CA ASN A 26 -5.97 -43.16 14.07
C ASN A 26 -6.74 -41.89 14.41
N PRO A 27 -6.07 -40.80 14.78
CA PRO A 27 -6.68 -39.64 15.42
C PRO A 27 -7.64 -38.82 14.54
N ILE A 28 -8.00 -39.30 13.38
CA ILE A 28 -8.97 -38.68 12.50
C ILE A 28 -10.29 -39.42 12.65
N ALA A 29 -11.25 -38.81 13.37
CA ALA A 29 -12.54 -39.42 13.59
C ALA A 29 -13.29 -39.67 12.28
N PRO A 30 -13.95 -40.84 12.13
CA PRO A 30 -14.81 -41.09 10.99
C PRO A 30 -15.96 -40.07 10.97
N ASN A 31 -16.24 -39.53 9.79
CA ASN A 31 -17.36 -38.61 9.51
C ASN A 31 -17.21 -37.17 10.06
N CYS A 32 -16.01 -36.74 10.38
CA CYS A 32 -15.75 -35.36 10.69
C CYS A 32 -15.48 -34.58 9.41
N GLU A 33 -16.52 -33.96 8.86
CA GLU A 33 -16.35 -32.97 7.79
C GLU A 33 -16.02 -31.64 8.44
N ILE A 34 -15.06 -30.91 7.85
CA ILE A 34 -14.59 -29.61 8.35
C ILE A 34 -15.74 -28.57 8.44
N THR A 35 -16.78 -28.77 7.66
CA THR A 35 -18.00 -27.95 7.66
C THR A 35 -19.00 -28.31 8.77
N ASN A 36 -18.75 -29.38 9.52
CA ASN A 36 -19.68 -29.81 10.55
C ASN A 36 -19.34 -29.19 11.91
N ALA A 37 -20.12 -28.19 12.34
CA ALA A 37 -19.98 -27.51 13.62
C ALA A 37 -20.04 -28.44 14.85
N ASN A 38 -20.50 -29.67 14.67
CA ASN A 38 -20.60 -30.67 15.74
C ASN A 38 -19.41 -31.63 15.83
N CYS A 39 -18.36 -31.36 15.06
CA CYS A 39 -17.15 -32.17 15.07
C CYS A 39 -16.33 -31.90 16.34
N THR A 40 -16.54 -32.71 17.35
CA THR A 40 -15.89 -32.55 18.67
C THR A 40 -14.63 -33.37 18.85
N THR A 41 -14.26 -34.19 17.85
CA THR A 41 -13.08 -35.05 17.96
C THR A 41 -11.86 -34.30 17.45
N PRO A 42 -10.82 -34.05 18.26
CA PRO A 42 -9.64 -33.34 17.84
C PRO A 42 -8.83 -34.13 16.81
N LEU A 43 -8.37 -33.44 15.77
CA LEU A 43 -7.36 -33.96 14.88
C LEU A 43 -6.05 -34.11 15.67
N MET A 44 -5.45 -35.29 15.65
CA MET A 44 -4.19 -35.55 16.32
C MET A 44 -3.06 -35.56 15.28
N LEU A 45 -2.08 -34.68 15.40
CA LEU A 45 -0.84 -34.68 14.64
C LEU A 45 0.30 -35.12 15.57
N GLN A 46 0.90 -36.28 15.29
CA GLN A 46 1.98 -36.85 16.12
C GLN A 46 1.64 -36.95 17.61
N GLY A 47 0.40 -37.31 17.94
CA GLY A 47 -0.07 -37.40 19.32
C GLY A 47 -0.49 -36.08 19.97
N VAL A 48 -0.41 -34.98 19.22
CA VAL A 48 -0.85 -33.64 19.65
C VAL A 48 -2.22 -33.36 19.04
N PRO A 49 -3.25 -33.08 19.84
CA PRO A 49 -4.57 -32.72 19.30
C PRO A 49 -4.47 -31.37 18.57
N VAL A 50 -4.93 -31.32 17.33
CA VAL A 50 -5.04 -30.12 16.52
C VAL A 50 -6.52 -29.88 16.25
N SER A 51 -7.02 -28.76 16.68
CA SER A 51 -8.39 -28.34 16.37
C SER A 51 -8.38 -27.39 15.17
N LEU A 52 -9.15 -27.74 14.16
CA LEU A 52 -9.38 -26.88 12.99
C LEU A 52 -10.78 -26.28 13.11
N ALA A 53 -10.91 -25.17 13.83
CA ALA A 53 -12.14 -24.40 13.84
C ALA A 53 -12.07 -23.34 12.73
N TRP A 54 -12.87 -23.53 11.69
CA TRP A 54 -12.89 -22.66 10.52
C TRP A 54 -14.07 -21.68 10.52
N ASN A 55 -14.88 -21.68 11.53
CA ASN A 55 -16.05 -20.81 11.60
C ASN A 55 -15.72 -19.61 12.48
N VAL A 56 -14.89 -18.74 11.96
CA VAL A 56 -14.65 -17.42 12.57
C VAL A 56 -15.70 -16.49 12.00
N THR A 57 -16.70 -16.15 12.79
CA THR A 57 -17.65 -15.09 12.47
C THR A 57 -17.44 -13.97 13.47
N ASP A 58 -17.14 -12.80 12.95
CA ASP A 58 -17.12 -11.58 13.73
C ASP A 58 -17.92 -10.51 13.00
N GLN A 59 -18.52 -9.60 13.70
CA GLN A 59 -19.32 -8.54 13.13
C GLN A 59 -19.09 -7.26 13.92
N ASP A 60 -18.75 -6.22 13.19
CA ASP A 60 -18.62 -4.88 13.74
C ASP A 60 -19.29 -3.87 12.83
N SER A 61 -19.53 -2.65 13.32
CA SER A 61 -20.14 -1.58 12.56
C SER A 61 -19.47 -0.25 12.88
N TRP A 62 -19.12 0.49 11.82
CA TRP A 62 -18.49 1.81 11.96
C TRP A 62 -19.41 2.86 11.36
N SER A 63 -19.59 3.95 12.09
CA SER A 63 -20.32 5.12 11.60
C SER A 63 -19.57 6.38 11.94
N ASP A 64 -19.76 7.41 11.12
CA ASP A 64 -19.24 8.74 11.36
C ASP A 64 -20.13 9.79 10.73
N SER A 65 -19.97 11.05 11.15
CA SER A 65 -20.67 12.19 10.58
C SER A 65 -19.66 13.13 9.94
N ASN A 66 -19.77 13.32 8.64
CA ASN A 66 -18.88 14.18 7.89
C ASN A 66 -19.53 15.51 7.56
N PHE A 67 -18.72 16.57 7.53
CA PHE A 67 -19.14 17.86 7.07
C PHE A 67 -18.12 18.47 6.10
N ARG A 68 -18.58 19.43 5.33
CA ARG A 68 -17.73 20.27 4.51
C ARG A 68 -18.23 21.72 4.62
N VAL A 69 -17.28 22.61 4.88
CA VAL A 69 -17.50 24.05 4.81
C VAL A 69 -16.57 24.60 3.74
N ASN A 70 -17.11 25.34 2.80
CA ASN A 70 -16.36 25.98 1.73
C ASN A 70 -16.68 27.46 1.70
N LEU A 71 -15.68 28.32 1.60
CA LEU A 71 -15.79 29.74 1.42
C LEU A 71 -15.09 30.14 0.13
N ASP A 72 -15.86 30.59 -0.84
CA ASP A 72 -15.35 31.01 -2.14
C ASP A 72 -15.42 32.54 -2.23
N TRP A 73 -14.36 33.13 -2.75
CA TRP A 73 -14.27 34.54 -3.02
C TRP A 73 -13.78 34.78 -4.45
N THR A 74 -14.62 35.42 -5.23
CA THR A 74 -14.38 35.80 -6.63
C THR A 74 -14.25 37.31 -6.76
N PRO A 75 -13.04 37.88 -6.55
CA PRO A 75 -12.84 39.34 -6.62
C PRO A 75 -13.09 39.91 -8.03
N ASN A 76 -13.00 39.09 -9.05
CA ASN A 76 -13.30 39.37 -10.46
C ASN A 76 -13.62 38.05 -11.20
N ASP A 77 -14.01 38.14 -12.47
CA ASP A 77 -14.42 36.99 -13.29
C ASP A 77 -13.27 35.97 -13.54
N ASP A 78 -12.05 36.43 -13.41
CA ASP A 78 -10.85 35.62 -13.71
C ASP A 78 -10.17 35.02 -12.47
N THR A 79 -10.70 35.30 -11.29
CA THR A 79 -10.02 34.90 -10.04
C THR A 79 -10.99 34.24 -9.06
N LEU A 80 -10.65 33.07 -8.59
CA LEU A 80 -11.27 32.38 -7.48
C LEU A 80 -10.22 32.13 -6.38
N MET A 81 -10.52 32.57 -5.18
CA MET A 81 -9.85 32.14 -3.95
C MET A 81 -10.82 31.34 -3.11
N TYR A 82 -10.33 30.30 -2.44
CA TYR A 82 -11.19 29.49 -1.59
C TYR A 82 -10.49 29.04 -0.31
N PHE A 83 -11.29 28.82 0.69
CA PHE A 83 -10.91 28.13 1.92
C PHE A 83 -11.90 26.97 2.14
N SER A 84 -11.39 25.79 2.45
CA SER A 84 -12.19 24.61 2.67
C SER A 84 -11.77 23.91 3.95
N VAL A 85 -12.77 23.48 4.74
CA VAL A 85 -12.59 22.52 5.83
C VAL A 85 -13.50 21.34 5.56
N THR A 86 -12.94 20.14 5.56
CA THR A 86 -13.68 18.93 5.23
C THR A 86 -13.29 17.83 6.20
N THR A 87 -14.26 17.09 6.71
CA THR A 87 -14.00 15.83 7.42
C THR A 87 -14.34 14.65 6.53
N GLY A 88 -13.67 13.53 6.76
CA GLY A 88 -13.94 12.28 6.10
C GLY A 88 -13.59 11.12 7.00
N TYR A 89 -14.07 9.93 6.68
CA TYR A 89 -13.67 8.73 7.39
C TYR A 89 -13.54 7.54 6.43
N ARG A 90 -12.73 6.60 6.85
CA ARG A 90 -12.62 5.27 6.28
C ARG A 90 -13.05 4.26 7.33
N ALA A 91 -13.96 3.36 6.98
CA ALA A 91 -14.44 2.35 7.91
C ALA A 91 -13.29 1.44 8.37
N GLY A 92 -13.41 0.94 9.58
CA GLY A 92 -12.57 -0.16 10.06
C GLY A 92 -12.86 -1.46 9.32
N GLY A 93 -12.23 -2.52 9.74
CA GLY A 93 -12.38 -3.82 9.12
C GLY A 93 -11.61 -4.91 9.85
N TYR A 94 -11.47 -6.04 9.20
CA TYR A 94 -10.77 -7.20 9.71
C TYR A 94 -9.60 -7.57 8.83
N SER A 95 -8.46 -7.82 9.43
CA SER A 95 -7.28 -8.30 8.74
C SER A 95 -7.29 -9.83 8.71
N LEU A 96 -7.70 -10.41 7.59
CA LEU A 96 -7.88 -11.86 7.45
C LEU A 96 -6.56 -12.67 7.45
N GLY A 97 -5.42 -11.99 7.32
CA GLY A 97 -4.10 -12.62 7.35
C GLY A 97 -3.61 -13.00 8.74
N VAL A 98 -4.16 -12.36 9.77
CA VAL A 98 -3.75 -12.54 11.17
C VAL A 98 -4.95 -13.01 11.99
N LEU A 99 -4.72 -14.06 12.75
CA LEU A 99 -5.71 -14.58 13.69
C LEU A 99 -5.16 -14.37 15.09
N ASP A 100 -5.85 -13.57 15.91
CA ASP A 100 -5.42 -13.33 17.29
C ASP A 100 -5.92 -14.45 18.21
N ALA A 101 -4.97 -15.24 18.68
CA ALA A 101 -5.23 -16.28 19.66
C ALA A 101 -5.45 -15.73 21.09
N ARG A 102 -5.18 -14.43 21.30
CA ARG A 102 -5.27 -13.79 22.62
C ARG A 102 -6.67 -13.28 22.95
N ASN A 103 -7.53 -13.16 21.97
CA ASN A 103 -8.90 -12.74 22.20
C ASN A 103 -9.74 -13.90 22.79
N GLN A 104 -9.39 -14.33 24.01
CA GLN A 104 -10.05 -15.40 24.74
C GLN A 104 -11.47 -15.03 25.21
N ASN A 105 -11.90 -13.80 24.99
CA ASN A 105 -13.23 -13.32 25.34
C ASN A 105 -14.21 -13.32 24.16
N ALA A 106 -13.78 -13.80 22.99
CA ALA A 106 -14.65 -13.91 21.84
C ALA A 106 -15.67 -15.04 22.05
N GLY A 107 -16.81 -14.68 22.56
CA GLY A 107 -18.07 -15.41 22.47
C GLY A 107 -18.18 -16.75 23.20
N GLU A 108 -19.39 -17.05 23.56
CA GLU A 108 -19.81 -18.35 24.12
C GLU A 108 -19.42 -19.51 23.18
N GLY A 109 -18.55 -20.38 23.61
CA GLY A 109 -18.16 -21.60 22.90
C GLY A 109 -16.67 -21.84 22.74
N CYS A 110 -15.83 -20.90 23.10
CA CYS A 110 -14.39 -21.10 23.15
C CYS A 110 -13.99 -22.03 24.29
N VAL A 111 -13.59 -23.24 23.97
CA VAL A 111 -13.06 -24.17 24.97
C VAL A 111 -11.54 -24.06 24.97
N ASN A 112 -10.98 -23.43 26.00
CA ASN A 112 -9.55 -23.39 26.25
C ASN A 112 -9.09 -24.75 26.77
N THR A 113 -8.58 -25.59 25.88
CA THR A 113 -8.02 -26.90 26.24
C THR A 113 -6.49 -26.93 26.09
N GLY A 114 -5.81 -25.79 26.21
CA GLY A 114 -4.35 -25.75 26.33
C GLY A 114 -3.55 -25.80 25.02
N PHE A 115 -4.18 -26.04 23.86
CA PHE A 115 -3.47 -26.20 22.56
C PHE A 115 -4.17 -25.54 21.36
N TYR A 116 -4.91 -24.48 21.54
CA TYR A 116 -6.04 -24.31 20.70
C TYR A 116 -6.40 -22.98 20.15
N ILE A 117 -6.53 -23.09 19.00
CA ILE A 117 -7.05 -22.37 17.84
C ILE A 117 -8.60 -22.27 17.80
N ASN A 118 -9.32 -22.70 18.81
CA ASN A 118 -10.77 -22.65 18.77
C ASN A 118 -11.38 -21.25 18.96
N CYS A 119 -10.57 -20.24 19.19
CA CYS A 119 -10.99 -18.87 19.43
C CYS A 119 -10.15 -17.89 18.63
N LEU A 120 -9.85 -18.24 17.39
CA LEU A 120 -9.19 -17.31 16.49
C LEU A 120 -10.22 -16.30 15.98
N SER A 121 -10.03 -15.05 16.36
CA SER A 121 -10.74 -13.92 15.81
C SER A 121 -9.84 -13.24 14.79
N PRO A 122 -10.35 -12.79 13.65
CA PRO A 122 -9.57 -11.93 12.80
C PRO A 122 -9.21 -10.66 13.58
N VAL A 123 -8.00 -10.15 13.39
CA VAL A 123 -7.61 -8.89 14.01
C VAL A 123 -8.42 -7.78 13.39
N SER A 124 -9.23 -7.10 14.20
CA SER A 124 -9.96 -5.91 13.78
C SER A 124 -9.08 -4.68 13.86
N TYR A 125 -9.37 -3.72 13.00
CA TYR A 125 -8.84 -2.38 13.08
C TYR A 125 -9.99 -1.37 13.02
N ASP A 126 -9.82 -0.25 13.74
CA ASP A 126 -10.83 0.78 13.85
C ASP A 126 -10.89 1.69 12.63
N LYS A 127 -11.91 2.55 12.59
CA LYS A 127 -12.04 3.58 11.57
C LYS A 127 -10.86 4.55 11.62
N GLU A 128 -10.50 5.07 10.46
CA GLU A 128 -9.63 6.23 10.28
C GLU A 128 -10.50 7.45 10.04
N THR A 129 -10.19 8.57 10.66
CA THR A 129 -10.84 9.85 10.37
C THR A 129 -9.82 10.85 9.84
N VAL A 130 -10.28 11.82 9.07
CA VAL A 130 -9.45 12.91 8.57
C VAL A 130 -10.14 14.24 8.70
N MET A 131 -9.39 15.24 9.15
CA MET A 131 -9.76 16.65 9.05
C MET A 131 -8.81 17.34 8.08
N ALA A 132 -9.37 17.86 6.99
CA ALA A 132 -8.64 18.46 5.89
C ALA A 132 -8.89 19.97 5.85
N PHE A 133 -7.82 20.75 5.78
CA PHE A 133 -7.81 22.19 5.59
C PHE A 133 -7.12 22.50 4.27
N GLU A 134 -7.73 23.38 3.48
CA GLU A 134 -7.17 23.80 2.20
C GLU A 134 -7.46 25.26 1.92
N ILE A 135 -6.45 25.97 1.44
CA ILE A 135 -6.55 27.33 0.90
C ILE A 135 -6.04 27.28 -0.53
N GLY A 136 -6.81 27.78 -1.47
CA GLY A 136 -6.43 27.75 -2.86
C GLY A 136 -6.73 29.02 -3.63
N TYR A 137 -6.02 29.14 -4.74
CA TYR A 137 -6.13 30.18 -5.73
C TYR A 137 -6.27 29.56 -7.12
N LYS A 138 -7.21 30.06 -7.91
CA LYS A 138 -7.34 29.75 -9.34
C LYS A 138 -7.50 31.03 -10.10
N GLY A 139 -6.63 31.25 -11.07
CA GLY A 139 -6.62 32.48 -11.83
C GLY A 139 -6.40 32.28 -13.30
N THR A 140 -7.17 33.01 -14.10
CA THR A 140 -6.95 33.19 -15.54
C THR A 140 -6.24 34.52 -15.73
N LEU A 141 -5.12 34.53 -16.43
CA LEU A 141 -4.22 35.65 -16.56
C LEU A 141 -4.01 36.00 -18.04
N ALA A 142 -3.59 37.24 -18.29
CA ALA A 142 -3.20 37.69 -19.63
C ALA A 142 -4.28 37.43 -20.69
N ASP A 143 -5.53 37.86 -20.41
CA ASP A 143 -6.69 37.73 -21.31
C ASP A 143 -6.94 36.30 -21.78
N GLY A 144 -6.84 35.32 -20.84
CA GLY A 144 -7.08 33.92 -21.11
C GLY A 144 -5.86 33.11 -21.60
N ARG A 145 -4.69 33.74 -21.72
CA ARG A 145 -3.47 33.08 -22.19
C ARG A 145 -2.73 32.32 -21.12
N GLY A 146 -2.96 32.61 -19.86
CA GLY A 146 -2.36 31.95 -18.71
C GLY A 146 -3.39 31.44 -17.73
N GLN A 147 -3.16 30.29 -17.16
CA GLN A 147 -3.90 29.76 -16.05
C GLN A 147 -2.94 29.34 -14.94
N VAL A 148 -3.23 29.75 -13.72
CA VAL A 148 -2.47 29.39 -12.52
C VAL A 148 -3.43 28.87 -11.47
N ASN A 149 -3.15 27.66 -10.98
CA ASN A 149 -3.82 27.07 -9.83
C ASN A 149 -2.78 26.84 -8.75
N ALA A 150 -3.06 27.20 -7.51
CA ALA A 150 -2.18 26.95 -6.38
C ALA A 150 -3.00 26.64 -5.15
N SER A 151 -2.53 25.71 -4.32
CA SER A 151 -3.16 25.40 -3.04
C SER A 151 -2.10 25.07 -1.97
N ILE A 152 -2.48 25.33 -0.73
CA ILE A 152 -1.76 24.90 0.48
C ILE A 152 -2.76 24.08 1.27
N TYR A 153 -2.34 22.92 1.76
CA TYR A 153 -3.22 22.01 2.46
C TYR A 153 -2.56 21.37 3.70
N ARG A 154 -3.42 20.95 4.62
CA ARG A 154 -3.05 20.11 5.76
C ARG A 154 -4.18 19.13 6.05
N TYR A 155 -3.83 17.87 6.18
CA TYR A 155 -4.70 16.76 6.52
C TYR A 155 -4.18 16.12 7.82
N ASP A 156 -5.00 16.18 8.85
CA ASP A 156 -4.74 15.53 10.13
C ASP A 156 -5.58 14.24 10.17
N TYR A 157 -4.90 13.11 10.28
CA TYR A 157 -5.50 11.79 10.35
C TYR A 157 -5.46 11.28 11.78
N GLU A 158 -6.60 10.78 12.27
CA GLU A 158 -6.70 10.03 13.52
C GLU A 158 -6.94 8.55 13.20
N GLY A 159 -6.17 7.67 13.86
CA GLY A 159 -6.24 6.23 13.63
C GLY A 159 -5.86 5.82 12.20
N TYR A 160 -4.84 6.43 11.63
CA TYR A 160 -4.38 6.19 10.26
C TYR A 160 -4.22 4.70 9.96
N GLN A 161 -4.93 4.20 8.96
CA GLN A 161 -4.89 2.80 8.55
C GLN A 161 -3.72 2.55 7.62
N ASP A 162 -2.74 1.79 8.08
CA ASP A 162 -1.61 1.40 7.27
C ASP A 162 -1.50 -0.13 7.14
N GLN A 163 -1.00 -0.57 6.01
CA GLN A 163 -0.66 -1.97 5.79
C GLN A 163 0.80 -2.18 6.18
N ILE A 164 1.00 -3.01 7.18
CA ILE A 164 2.33 -3.34 7.68
C ILE A 164 2.56 -4.85 7.64
N ASP A 165 3.83 -5.21 7.58
CA ASP A 165 4.27 -6.54 7.90
C ASP A 165 4.28 -6.68 9.42
N THR A 166 3.53 -7.63 9.95
CA THR A 166 3.57 -7.99 11.36
C THR A 166 3.90 -9.46 11.53
N TYR A 167 4.37 -9.81 12.72
CA TYR A 167 4.70 -11.19 13.02
C TYR A 167 3.57 -11.85 13.78
N ASP A 168 2.91 -12.83 13.13
CA ASP A 168 1.93 -13.68 13.78
C ASP A 168 2.65 -14.75 14.62
N THR A 169 2.66 -14.54 15.93
CA THR A 169 3.31 -15.46 16.88
C THR A 169 2.61 -16.80 16.96
N ALA A 170 1.32 -16.88 16.65
CA ALA A 170 0.56 -18.12 16.67
C ALA A 170 0.89 -19.02 15.47
N GLN A 171 1.11 -18.40 14.31
CA GLN A 171 1.44 -19.09 13.07
C GLN A 171 2.94 -19.12 12.77
N ASN A 172 3.75 -18.44 13.58
CA ASN A 172 5.22 -18.32 13.45
C ASN A 172 5.63 -17.84 12.05
N ARG A 173 4.96 -16.81 11.54
CA ARG A 173 5.22 -16.25 10.20
C ARG A 173 4.96 -14.73 10.15
N SER A 174 5.63 -14.06 9.22
CA SER A 174 5.26 -12.70 8.84
C SER A 174 3.99 -12.70 7.99
N VAL A 175 3.11 -11.76 8.26
CA VAL A 175 1.86 -11.56 7.53
C VAL A 175 1.64 -10.07 7.29
N ASP A 176 1.16 -9.75 6.10
CA ASP A 176 0.65 -8.42 5.79
C ASP A 176 -0.67 -8.21 6.53
N THR A 177 -0.76 -7.15 7.30
CA THR A 177 -1.98 -6.79 8.01
C THR A 177 -2.28 -5.30 7.87
N VAL A 178 -3.55 -4.94 7.86
CA VAL A 178 -3.99 -3.57 8.04
C VAL A 178 -4.22 -3.33 9.52
N THR A 179 -3.72 -2.23 10.02
CA THR A 179 -3.88 -1.81 11.41
C THR A 179 -3.93 -0.29 11.51
N ASN A 180 -4.39 0.23 12.65
CA ASN A 180 -4.31 1.65 12.93
C ASN A 180 -2.89 1.98 13.39
N ALA A 181 -2.19 2.76 12.60
CA ALA A 181 -0.79 3.15 12.83
C ALA A 181 -0.66 4.42 13.69
N GLY A 182 -1.62 4.66 14.59
CA GLY A 182 -1.71 5.92 15.33
C GLY A 182 -2.16 7.06 14.42
N ASP A 183 -1.72 8.28 14.75
CA ASP A 183 -2.09 9.47 13.99
C ASP A 183 -1.03 9.81 12.94
N ALA A 184 -1.47 10.47 11.88
CA ALA A 184 -0.59 10.90 10.80
C ALA A 184 -0.94 12.29 10.30
N VAL A 185 0.04 12.99 9.75
CA VAL A 185 -0.12 14.30 9.13
C VAL A 185 0.37 14.23 7.69
N ASN A 186 -0.39 14.89 6.81
CA ASN A 186 0.01 15.14 5.43
C ASN A 186 -0.25 16.62 5.12
N GLN A 187 0.80 17.38 4.83
CA GLN A 187 0.70 18.80 4.53
C GLN A 187 1.60 19.17 3.37
N GLY A 188 1.25 20.25 2.69
CA GLY A 188 2.04 20.66 1.55
C GLY A 188 1.44 21.80 0.76
N PHE A 189 2.02 21.98 -0.42
CA PHE A 189 1.47 22.90 -1.41
C PHE A 189 1.60 22.32 -2.80
N GLU A 190 0.71 22.75 -3.68
CA GLU A 190 0.67 22.41 -5.08
C GLU A 190 0.55 23.68 -5.92
N ILE A 191 1.19 23.66 -7.08
CA ILE A 191 1.05 24.71 -8.08
C ILE A 191 0.96 24.08 -9.47
N GLU A 192 0.05 24.58 -10.28
CA GLU A 192 -0.10 24.22 -11.68
C GLU A 192 -0.15 25.49 -12.51
N VAL A 193 0.56 25.50 -13.63
CA VAL A 193 0.63 26.61 -14.56
C VAL A 193 0.45 26.08 -15.98
N ASN A 194 -0.40 26.75 -16.75
CA ASN A 194 -0.51 26.58 -18.20
C ASN A 194 -0.44 27.95 -18.85
N TRP A 195 0.37 28.10 -19.90
CA TRP A 195 0.57 29.39 -20.53
C TRP A 195 0.76 29.26 -22.05
N LEU A 196 -0.01 30.02 -22.79
CA LEU A 196 0.15 30.19 -24.22
C LEU A 196 1.11 31.36 -24.51
N LEU A 197 2.34 31.03 -24.89
CA LEU A 197 3.38 31.98 -25.25
C LEU A 197 3.37 32.25 -26.77
N GLY A 198 3.00 33.46 -27.15
CA GLY A 198 2.74 33.74 -28.56
C GLY A 198 1.46 33.00 -29.04
N ASP A 199 1.47 32.58 -30.31
CA ASP A 199 0.31 31.95 -30.94
C ASP A 199 0.45 30.42 -31.05
N TYR A 200 1.64 29.89 -30.82
CA TYR A 200 1.96 28.52 -31.17
C TYR A 200 2.67 27.72 -30.07
N LEU A 201 3.16 28.39 -29.03
CA LEU A 201 3.90 27.72 -27.95
C LEU A 201 3.06 27.68 -26.67
N THR A 202 2.65 26.49 -26.29
CA THR A 202 2.07 26.24 -24.97
C THR A 202 3.14 25.66 -24.06
N VAL A 203 3.33 26.24 -22.89
CA VAL A 203 4.17 25.69 -21.82
C VAL A 203 3.31 25.49 -20.58
N GLY A 204 3.59 24.46 -19.84
CA GLY A 204 2.87 24.19 -18.59
C GLY A 204 3.67 23.28 -17.67
N GLY A 205 3.13 23.12 -16.48
CA GLY A 205 3.73 22.22 -15.52
C GLY A 205 2.98 22.25 -14.21
N ASN A 206 3.29 21.29 -13.39
CA ASN A 206 2.84 21.23 -12.01
C ASN A 206 4.02 20.89 -11.10
N TYR A 207 3.91 21.33 -9.87
CA TYR A 207 4.86 20.97 -8.82
C TYR A 207 4.10 20.81 -7.52
N SER A 208 4.43 19.74 -6.77
CA SER A 208 3.93 19.50 -5.43
C SER A 208 5.10 19.32 -4.45
N TYR A 209 4.95 19.95 -3.29
CA TYR A 209 5.71 19.66 -2.09
C TYR A 209 4.78 19.02 -1.08
N THR A 210 5.13 17.84 -0.61
CA THR A 210 4.31 17.06 0.32
C THR A 210 5.18 16.63 1.49
N ASP A 211 4.83 17.07 2.70
CA ASP A 211 5.49 16.67 3.94
C ASP A 211 4.52 15.83 4.76
N THR A 212 4.96 14.64 5.14
CA THR A 212 4.12 13.68 5.86
C THR A 212 4.88 13.07 7.01
N GLU A 213 4.16 12.70 8.07
CA GLU A 213 4.76 12.01 9.21
C GLU A 213 3.73 11.14 9.94
N TYR A 214 4.19 10.06 10.55
CA TYR A 214 3.48 9.40 11.65
C TYR A 214 3.65 10.28 12.89
N SER A 215 2.59 10.98 13.30
CA SER A 215 2.66 11.98 14.36
C SER A 215 2.57 11.40 15.76
N GLU A 216 2.05 10.20 15.90
CA GLU A 216 1.92 9.47 17.15
C GLU A 216 2.93 8.30 17.24
N SER A 217 3.16 7.86 18.48
CA SER A 217 4.03 6.71 18.76
C SER A 217 3.45 5.44 18.18
N TYR A 218 4.15 4.87 17.22
CA TYR A 218 3.76 3.63 16.59
C TYR A 218 4.94 2.67 16.47
N LEU A 219 4.74 1.45 16.98
CA LEU A 219 5.77 0.41 16.99
C LEU A 219 5.45 -0.63 15.92
N VAL A 220 6.38 -0.81 14.99
CA VAL A 220 6.30 -1.82 13.94
C VAL A 220 7.28 -2.94 14.25
N THR A 221 6.83 -4.19 14.10
CA THR A 221 7.71 -5.35 14.25
C THR A 221 8.10 -5.83 12.86
N GLU A 222 9.39 -5.78 12.56
CA GLU A 222 9.91 -6.32 11.30
C GLU A 222 10.93 -7.43 11.57
N ARG A 223 10.56 -8.63 11.19
CA ARG A 223 11.40 -9.81 11.31
C ARG A 223 12.33 -9.99 10.11
N ASP A 224 11.89 -9.55 8.95
CA ASP A 224 12.55 -9.79 7.67
C ASP A 224 13.56 -8.70 7.31
N ASP A 225 14.21 -8.11 8.34
CA ASP A 225 15.28 -7.15 8.17
C ASP A 225 16.64 -7.86 7.96
N PRO A 226 17.20 -7.86 6.74
CA PRO A 226 18.47 -8.51 6.45
C PRO A 226 19.68 -7.83 7.13
N SER A 227 19.51 -6.62 7.68
CA SER A 227 20.56 -5.94 8.45
C SER A 227 20.67 -6.49 9.87
N LEU A 228 19.63 -7.18 10.35
CA LEU A 228 19.69 -7.87 11.62
C LEU A 228 20.51 -9.17 11.46
N PRO A 229 21.48 -9.42 12.33
CA PRO A 229 22.26 -10.68 12.25
C PRO A 229 21.33 -11.90 12.35
N ASN A 230 21.58 -12.94 11.55
CA ASN A 230 20.85 -14.22 11.61
C ASN A 230 20.85 -14.85 13.01
N SER A 231 21.79 -14.44 13.88
CA SER A 231 21.81 -14.79 15.31
C SER A 231 20.67 -14.16 16.10
N LEU A 232 19.91 -13.23 15.49
CA LEU A 232 18.77 -12.56 16.09
C LEU A 232 17.44 -13.31 15.94
N PHE A 233 17.39 -14.47 15.35
CA PHE A 233 16.42 -15.47 15.80
C PHE A 233 16.71 -15.79 17.27
N GLN A 234 16.81 -14.73 18.06
CA GLN A 234 17.13 -14.85 19.47
C GLN A 234 15.87 -15.38 20.14
N TYR A 235 15.96 -16.63 20.43
CA TYR A 235 15.13 -17.19 21.47
C TYR A 235 15.25 -16.30 22.70
N ALA A 236 14.14 -16.00 23.35
CA ALA A 236 14.19 -15.43 24.67
C ALA A 236 15.06 -16.35 25.54
N LEU A 237 16.02 -15.77 26.26
CA LEU A 237 16.93 -16.55 27.08
C LEU A 237 16.55 -16.41 28.56
N ASN A 238 16.62 -17.51 29.28
CA ASN A 238 16.63 -17.50 30.73
C ASN A 238 17.91 -16.83 31.25
N PRO A 239 17.96 -16.41 32.52
CA PRO A 239 19.15 -15.81 33.11
C PRO A 239 20.41 -16.69 33.04
N ASP A 240 20.26 -17.99 32.92
CA ASP A 240 21.35 -18.97 32.77
C ASP A 240 21.82 -19.15 31.33
N GLY A 241 21.26 -18.39 30.38
CA GLY A 241 21.56 -18.48 28.95
C GLY A 241 20.84 -19.60 28.20
N SER A 242 20.02 -20.42 28.86
CA SER A 242 19.19 -21.42 28.19
C SER A 242 18.01 -20.76 27.48
N ARG A 243 17.48 -21.41 26.45
CA ARG A 243 16.34 -20.91 25.71
C ARG A 243 15.05 -21.06 26.51
N VAL A 244 14.22 -19.99 26.55
CA VAL A 244 12.88 -20.09 27.14
C VAL A 244 12.03 -21.04 26.28
N THR A 245 11.58 -22.13 26.87
CA THR A 245 10.68 -23.10 26.23
C THR A 245 9.23 -22.67 26.42
N THR A 246 8.46 -22.76 25.36
CA THR A 246 6.99 -22.64 25.36
C THR A 246 6.38 -23.99 25.06
N ALA A 247 5.06 -24.10 25.23
CA ALA A 247 4.33 -25.33 24.88
C ALA A 247 4.45 -25.72 23.39
N THR A 248 4.76 -24.72 22.51
CA THR A 248 4.89 -24.89 21.06
C THR A 248 6.34 -24.83 20.54
N GLY A 249 7.33 -24.72 21.43
CA GLY A 249 8.74 -24.64 21.04
C GLY A 249 9.50 -23.63 21.91
N PHE A 250 10.20 -22.70 21.26
CA PHE A 250 10.99 -21.67 21.94
C PHE A 250 10.32 -20.31 21.80
N ALA A 251 10.37 -19.48 22.85
CA ALA A 251 9.97 -18.08 22.76
C ALA A 251 11.00 -17.26 22.01
N PHE A 252 10.55 -16.36 21.15
CA PHE A 252 11.41 -15.40 20.46
C PHE A 252 11.50 -14.08 21.23
N ASN A 253 12.66 -13.45 21.19
CA ASN A 253 12.84 -12.10 21.68
C ASN A 253 12.35 -11.11 20.61
N LEU A 254 11.09 -10.71 20.65
CA LEU A 254 10.50 -9.79 19.68
C LEU A 254 11.01 -8.35 19.82
N ASP A 255 11.52 -7.96 21.00
CA ASP A 255 12.00 -6.59 21.26
C ASP A 255 13.14 -6.18 20.30
N ALA A 256 13.93 -7.14 19.85
CA ALA A 256 15.00 -6.89 18.88
C ALA A 256 14.50 -6.42 17.51
N TYR A 257 13.25 -6.70 17.18
CA TYR A 257 12.62 -6.41 15.89
C TYR A 257 11.67 -5.22 15.92
N ILE A 258 11.45 -4.64 17.09
CA ILE A 258 10.57 -3.48 17.27
C ILE A 258 11.27 -2.22 16.78
N ARG A 259 10.59 -1.45 15.94
CA ARG A 259 11.03 -0.14 15.44
C ARG A 259 9.96 0.90 15.71
N GLN A 260 10.38 2.02 16.27
CA GLN A 260 9.55 3.20 16.39
C GLN A 260 9.55 3.96 15.07
N VAL A 261 8.36 4.28 14.54
CA VAL A 261 8.21 5.01 13.27
C VAL A 261 7.67 6.43 13.44
N GLN A 262 7.39 6.88 14.65
CA GLN A 262 7.00 8.26 14.92
C GLN A 262 8.03 9.25 14.37
N GLY A 263 7.56 10.30 13.69
CA GLY A 263 8.39 11.27 13.00
C GLY A 263 8.89 10.84 11.62
N ASN A 264 8.71 9.56 11.25
CA ASN A 264 9.04 9.09 9.91
C ASN A 264 7.98 9.56 8.90
N PRO A 265 8.35 9.93 7.66
CA PRO A 265 7.39 10.18 6.60
C PRO A 265 6.58 8.94 6.25
N LEU A 266 5.36 9.15 5.81
CA LEU A 266 4.52 8.07 5.30
C LEU A 266 5.18 7.42 4.08
N LYS A 267 5.07 6.11 4.00
CA LYS A 267 5.71 5.34 2.93
C LYS A 267 5.15 5.69 1.55
N ARG A 268 6.01 5.62 0.53
CA ARG A 268 5.70 5.82 -0.89
C ARG A 268 5.25 7.23 -1.27
N ILE A 269 5.52 8.22 -0.43
CA ILE A 269 5.21 9.62 -0.68
C ILE A 269 6.52 10.40 -0.85
N PRO A 270 6.87 10.83 -2.08
CA PRO A 270 8.01 11.71 -2.30
C PRO A 270 7.70 13.13 -1.86
N LYS A 271 8.66 13.79 -1.18
CA LYS A 271 8.51 15.21 -0.78
C LYS A 271 8.36 16.16 -1.97
N HIS A 272 8.99 15.85 -3.08
CA HIS A 272 9.02 16.71 -4.27
C HIS A 272 8.59 15.91 -5.49
N LYS A 273 7.61 16.41 -6.20
CA LYS A 273 7.17 15.87 -7.48
C LYS A 273 6.80 17.00 -8.43
N GLY A 274 7.15 16.86 -9.69
CA GLY A 274 6.80 17.88 -10.67
C GLY A 274 6.92 17.40 -12.09
N VAL A 275 6.22 18.09 -12.97
CA VAL A 275 6.25 17.88 -14.41
C VAL A 275 6.29 19.25 -15.06
N ILE A 276 7.14 19.41 -16.06
CA ILE A 276 7.15 20.55 -16.98
C ILE A 276 6.96 19.99 -18.39
N TYR A 277 6.11 20.63 -19.16
CA TYR A 277 5.89 20.26 -20.54
C TYR A 277 5.77 21.47 -21.45
N GLY A 278 6.07 21.25 -22.73
CA GLY A 278 5.88 22.24 -23.77
C GLY A 278 5.39 21.62 -25.06
N THR A 279 4.53 22.32 -25.76
CA THR A 279 4.04 21.99 -27.09
C THR A 279 4.22 23.19 -28.00
N TYR A 280 4.94 22.98 -29.11
CA TYR A 280 5.07 23.98 -30.18
C TYR A 280 4.34 23.50 -31.42
N ASP A 281 3.32 24.23 -31.84
CA ASP A 281 2.51 23.94 -33.03
C ASP A 281 3.02 24.75 -34.21
N PHE A 282 3.41 24.05 -35.24
CA PHE A 282 3.87 24.66 -36.51
C PHE A 282 2.78 24.44 -37.58
N PRO A 283 1.98 25.46 -37.92
CA PRO A 283 0.97 25.34 -38.96
C PRO A 283 1.58 25.31 -40.33
N MET A 284 1.09 24.45 -41.20
CA MET A 284 1.47 24.26 -42.60
C MET A 284 0.22 24.12 -43.47
N GLU A 285 0.32 24.33 -44.78
CA GLU A 285 -0.80 24.08 -45.70
C GLU A 285 -1.28 22.61 -45.67
N SER A 286 -0.36 21.67 -45.45
CA SER A 286 -0.68 20.24 -45.37
C SER A 286 -1.28 19.79 -44.02
N GLY A 287 -1.27 20.66 -43.00
CA GLY A 287 -1.71 20.33 -41.65
C GLY A 287 -0.88 21.02 -40.56
N THR A 288 -0.88 20.49 -39.37
CA THR A 288 -0.11 21.03 -38.24
C THR A 288 0.92 20.02 -37.78
N LEU A 289 2.15 20.48 -37.59
CA LEU A 289 3.24 19.72 -36.98
C LEU A 289 3.47 20.20 -35.55
N SER A 290 3.26 19.33 -34.58
CA SER A 290 3.39 19.62 -33.15
C SER A 290 4.60 18.94 -32.57
N PHE A 291 5.48 19.70 -31.91
CA PHE A 291 6.60 19.19 -31.14
C PHE A 291 6.25 19.22 -29.67
N ASN A 292 6.36 18.07 -28.99
CA ASN A 292 6.03 17.97 -27.58
C ASN A 292 7.26 17.48 -26.81
N ALA A 293 7.50 18.11 -25.68
CA ALA A 293 8.51 17.69 -24.71
C ALA A 293 7.91 17.68 -23.31
N THR A 294 8.21 16.66 -22.55
CA THR A 294 7.79 16.54 -21.15
C THR A 294 8.98 16.11 -20.30
N VAL A 295 9.19 16.79 -19.18
CA VAL A 295 10.18 16.44 -18.17
C VAL A 295 9.47 16.24 -16.85
N GLY A 296 9.51 15.02 -16.33
CA GLY A 296 8.98 14.65 -15.03
C GLY A 296 10.09 14.44 -14.01
N TYR A 297 9.89 14.91 -12.78
CA TYR A 297 10.74 14.65 -11.62
C TYR A 297 9.93 14.02 -10.50
N THR A 298 10.49 13.03 -9.85
CA THR A 298 9.97 12.46 -8.59
C THR A 298 11.13 12.37 -7.62
N GLY A 299 11.01 13.02 -6.48
CA GLY A 299 11.99 12.95 -5.39
C GLY A 299 12.14 11.56 -4.82
N GLU A 300 13.14 11.36 -4.00
CA GLU A 300 13.31 10.12 -3.26
C GLU A 300 12.18 9.91 -2.25
N TYR A 301 11.93 8.66 -1.92
CA TYR A 301 10.95 8.27 -0.89
C TYR A 301 11.27 6.88 -0.33
N TRP A 302 10.62 6.54 0.76
CA TRP A 302 10.77 5.25 1.40
C TRP A 302 9.65 4.28 1.00
N SER A 303 9.99 3.06 0.70
CA SER A 303 9.00 2.00 0.39
C SER A 303 8.40 1.37 1.65
N SER A 304 9.06 1.52 2.81
CA SER A 304 8.64 1.03 4.12
C SER A 304 8.60 2.18 5.14
N ALA A 305 7.72 2.06 6.16
CA ALA A 305 7.64 2.99 7.28
C ALA A 305 8.91 2.98 8.16
N ILE A 306 9.67 1.90 8.15
CA ILE A 306 10.89 1.72 8.97
C ILE A 306 12.09 2.48 8.42
N GLN A 307 12.09 2.81 7.12
CA GLN A 307 13.13 3.63 6.46
C GLN A 307 14.56 3.05 6.54
N ARG A 308 14.72 1.78 6.27
CA ARG A 308 16.06 1.21 6.06
C ARG A 308 16.64 1.72 4.75
N GLU A 309 17.95 1.81 4.65
CA GLU A 309 18.61 2.25 3.40
C GLU A 309 18.18 1.39 2.18
N LEU A 310 17.91 0.10 2.39
CA LEU A 310 17.40 -0.78 1.33
C LEU A 310 15.94 -0.48 0.90
N ASP A 311 15.19 0.26 1.72
CA ASP A 311 13.81 0.68 1.40
C ASP A 311 13.77 2.03 0.68
N ARG A 312 14.92 2.71 0.57
CA ARG A 312 15.02 4.01 -0.09
C ARG A 312 14.91 3.87 -1.60
N VAL A 313 13.91 4.48 -2.17
CA VAL A 313 13.74 4.62 -3.61
C VAL A 313 14.35 5.96 -4.03
N PRO A 314 15.42 5.97 -4.84
CA PRO A 314 16.09 7.20 -5.21
C PRO A 314 15.21 8.10 -6.07
N SER A 315 15.54 9.39 -6.08
CA SER A 315 14.91 10.33 -6.99
C SER A 315 15.13 9.94 -8.45
N ARG A 316 14.21 10.33 -9.30
CA ARG A 316 14.26 10.04 -10.74
C ARG A 316 13.73 11.20 -11.56
N HIS A 317 14.18 11.26 -12.78
CA HIS A 317 13.64 12.15 -13.81
C HIS A 317 13.32 11.34 -15.07
N ARG A 318 12.35 11.81 -15.82
CA ARG A 318 11.95 11.20 -17.09
C ARG A 318 11.78 12.28 -18.14
N VAL A 319 12.32 12.06 -19.31
CA VAL A 319 12.18 12.95 -20.45
C VAL A 319 11.48 12.19 -21.57
N ASP A 320 10.36 12.72 -22.03
CA ASP A 320 9.59 12.16 -23.13
C ASP A 320 9.48 13.21 -24.25
N LEU A 321 9.68 12.79 -25.50
CA LEU A 321 9.57 13.65 -26.68
C LEU A 321 8.62 13.02 -27.69
N SER A 322 7.83 13.85 -28.36
CA SER A 322 7.08 13.40 -29.53
C SER A 322 6.92 14.48 -30.58
N VAL A 323 6.76 14.04 -31.81
CA VAL A 323 6.42 14.87 -32.97
C VAL A 323 5.14 14.29 -33.57
N ASN A 324 4.11 15.12 -33.67
CA ASN A 324 2.82 14.74 -34.21
C ASN A 324 2.53 15.56 -35.47
N TRP A 325 2.20 14.89 -36.55
CA TRP A 325 1.67 15.56 -37.74
C TRP A 325 0.19 15.24 -37.89
N LYS A 326 -0.65 16.26 -37.85
CA LYS A 326 -2.10 16.18 -38.08
C LYS A 326 -2.39 16.80 -39.44
N ALA A 327 -2.88 16.00 -40.40
CA ALA A 327 -3.23 16.46 -41.71
C ALA A 327 -4.33 17.54 -41.69
N ALA A 328 -4.33 18.46 -42.66
CA ALA A 328 -5.34 19.51 -42.80
C ALA A 328 -6.78 18.94 -42.89
N SER A 329 -6.96 17.74 -43.41
CA SER A 329 -8.25 17.03 -43.43
C SER A 329 -8.69 16.50 -42.06
N GLU A 330 -7.84 16.56 -41.04
CA GLU A 330 -8.02 15.95 -39.70
C GLU A 330 -8.24 14.43 -39.69
N LYS A 331 -8.23 13.80 -40.88
CA LYS A 331 -8.49 12.34 -41.02
C LYS A 331 -7.25 11.48 -40.79
N LEU A 332 -6.04 12.06 -40.80
CA LEU A 332 -4.80 11.36 -40.62
C LEU A 332 -3.94 12.06 -39.56
N VAL A 333 -3.47 11.29 -38.60
CA VAL A 333 -2.48 11.72 -37.58
C VAL A 333 -1.33 10.73 -37.61
N VAL A 334 -0.11 11.23 -37.72
CA VAL A 334 1.12 10.44 -37.56
C VAL A 334 1.89 10.98 -36.38
N ARG A 335 2.22 10.12 -35.43
CA ARG A 335 3.02 10.46 -34.25
C ARG A 335 4.29 9.61 -34.23
N ALA A 336 5.43 10.25 -34.10
CA ALA A 336 6.68 9.60 -33.72
C ALA A 336 7.03 10.03 -32.28
N PHE A 337 7.47 9.08 -31.45
CA PHE A 337 7.73 9.37 -30.05
C PHE A 337 8.91 8.58 -29.50
N VAL A 338 9.50 9.11 -28.46
CA VAL A 338 10.45 8.42 -27.57
C VAL A 338 10.07 8.75 -26.14
N ASP A 339 9.83 7.71 -25.36
CA ASP A 339 9.59 7.77 -23.93
C ASP A 339 10.85 7.34 -23.17
N ASN A 340 11.11 8.01 -22.05
CA ASN A 340 12.33 7.84 -21.27
C ASN A 340 13.60 8.01 -22.13
N LEU A 341 13.73 9.15 -22.77
CA LEU A 341 14.83 9.49 -23.69
C LEU A 341 16.20 9.24 -23.06
N THR A 342 16.36 9.49 -21.78
CA THR A 342 17.60 9.32 -21.02
C THR A 342 17.91 7.86 -20.66
N ASP A 343 16.99 6.92 -20.92
CA ASP A 343 17.05 5.50 -20.52
C ASP A 343 17.29 5.34 -19.01
N GLU A 344 16.67 6.17 -18.21
CA GLU A 344 16.83 6.12 -16.77
C GLU A 344 16.22 4.82 -16.22
N ARG A 345 17.06 4.05 -15.52
CA ARG A 345 16.71 2.71 -15.02
C ARG A 345 16.52 2.77 -13.52
N VAL A 346 15.30 3.07 -13.12
CA VAL A 346 14.94 3.22 -11.73
C VAL A 346 13.91 2.18 -11.29
N TYR A 347 13.86 1.98 -9.99
CA TYR A 347 12.85 1.15 -9.35
C TYR A 347 11.71 2.03 -8.83
N ARG A 348 10.51 1.48 -8.86
CA ARG A 348 9.29 2.10 -8.33
C ARG A 348 9.05 1.76 -6.86
N GLY A 349 9.67 0.71 -6.39
CA GLY A 349 9.56 0.25 -5.00
C GLY A 349 10.41 -0.99 -4.80
N PHE A 350 10.67 -1.27 -3.55
CA PHE A 350 11.37 -2.47 -3.12
C PHE A 350 10.50 -3.23 -2.13
N GLY A 351 10.58 -4.55 -2.18
CA GLY A 351 10.08 -5.46 -1.17
C GLY A 351 11.17 -6.43 -0.79
N THR A 352 11.32 -6.68 0.49
CA THR A 352 12.22 -7.69 1.02
C THR A 352 11.43 -8.97 1.20
N ALA A 353 11.91 -10.04 0.61
CA ALA A 353 11.32 -11.35 0.85
C ALA A 353 11.86 -11.93 2.17
N THR A 354 11.12 -12.88 2.72
CA THR A 354 11.39 -13.53 4.00
C THR A 354 12.72 -14.27 4.04
N GLU A 355 13.16 -14.67 5.23
CA GLU A 355 14.34 -15.52 5.46
C GLU A 355 14.32 -16.79 4.62
N SER A 356 13.18 -17.44 4.45
CA SER A 356 13.03 -18.66 3.65
C SER A 356 13.48 -18.51 2.20
N SER A 357 13.48 -17.28 1.69
CA SER A 357 13.96 -16.91 0.35
C SER A 357 15.34 -16.22 0.39
N ASN A 358 16.05 -16.31 1.50
CA ASN A 358 17.35 -15.68 1.74
C ASN A 358 17.31 -14.17 1.59
N TYR A 359 16.29 -13.53 2.13
CA TYR A 359 16.09 -12.06 2.11
C TYR A 359 16.19 -11.45 0.70
N ARG A 360 15.68 -12.14 -0.27
CA ARG A 360 15.74 -11.70 -1.66
C ARG A 360 15.07 -10.34 -1.82
N LEU A 361 15.84 -9.33 -2.22
CA LEU A 361 15.29 -8.04 -2.58
C LEU A 361 14.59 -8.15 -3.95
N THR A 362 13.33 -7.75 -3.99
CA THR A 362 12.55 -7.63 -5.22
C THR A 362 12.24 -6.18 -5.49
N GLY A 363 12.29 -5.76 -6.75
CA GLY A 363 11.99 -4.38 -7.13
C GLY A 363 11.23 -4.33 -8.45
N GLU A 364 10.22 -3.51 -8.50
CA GLU A 364 9.49 -3.21 -9.73
C GLU A 364 10.26 -2.17 -10.53
N ARG A 365 10.69 -2.52 -11.73
CA ARG A 365 11.36 -1.60 -12.64
C ARG A 365 10.35 -0.76 -13.43
N LEU A 366 10.67 0.51 -13.63
CA LEU A 366 9.99 1.32 -14.64
C LEU A 366 10.42 0.89 -16.05
N TYR A 367 9.58 1.20 -17.03
CA TYR A 367 9.86 0.88 -18.42
C TYR A 367 11.15 1.56 -18.90
N PRO A 368 12.01 0.84 -19.62
CA PRO A 368 13.20 1.40 -20.26
C PRO A 368 12.80 2.40 -21.35
N ARG A 369 13.79 3.06 -21.95
CA ARG A 369 13.54 3.85 -23.15
C ARG A 369 12.92 3.00 -24.23
N TYR A 370 11.84 3.49 -24.80
CA TYR A 370 11.25 2.90 -25.98
C TYR A 370 10.75 3.99 -26.92
N TRP A 371 10.63 3.67 -28.18
CA TRP A 371 10.18 4.57 -29.22
C TRP A 371 9.24 3.87 -30.18
N GLY A 372 8.46 4.65 -30.88
CA GLY A 372 7.50 4.11 -31.82
C GLY A 372 6.97 5.16 -32.79
N ILE A 373 6.18 4.65 -33.74
CA ILE A 373 5.40 5.46 -34.67
C ILE A 373 3.96 4.95 -34.63
N ASP A 374 3.04 5.86 -34.38
CA ASP A 374 1.61 5.62 -34.41
C ASP A 374 1.01 6.27 -35.63
N VAL A 375 0.14 5.58 -36.34
CA VAL A 375 -0.61 6.13 -37.46
C VAL A 375 -2.09 5.92 -37.20
N THR A 376 -2.82 7.01 -37.05
CA THR A 376 -4.27 6.99 -36.85
C THR A 376 -4.97 7.55 -38.09
N ARG A 377 -5.87 6.77 -38.68
CA ARG A 377 -6.73 7.20 -39.79
C ARG A 377 -8.19 7.09 -39.41
N ARG A 378 -8.94 8.17 -39.60
CA ARG A 378 -10.41 8.20 -39.41
C ARG A 378 -11.07 7.97 -40.74
N PHE A 379 -12.01 7.01 -40.82
CA PHE A 379 -12.81 6.68 -41.97
C PHE A 379 -14.25 7.18 -41.71
N GLY A 380 -14.88 7.74 -42.69
CA GLY A 380 -16.24 8.27 -42.56
C GLY A 380 -16.27 9.76 -42.20
N GLY A 381 -17.26 10.49 -42.63
CA GLY A 381 -17.52 11.93 -42.48
C GLY A 381 -18.09 12.47 -43.75
#